data_5490e1376a0d4010e8dc591824e384d8
#
_entry.id   5490e1376a0d4010e8dc591824e384d8
#
_cell.length_a   1.000
_cell.length_b   1.000
_cell.length_c   1.000
_cell.angle_alpha   90.00
_cell.angle_beta   90.00
_cell.angle_gamma   90.00
#
_symmetry.space_group_name_H-M   'P 1'
#
loop_
_entity.id
_entity.type
_entity.pdbx_description
1 polymer ?
#
loop_
_entity_poly.entity_id
_entity_poly.type
_entity_poly.pdbx_seq_one_letter_code
_entity_poly.pdbx_strand_id
1 'polypeptide(L)'
;MKKSLRKQILQGLKSLSKEEKQSMNDWLTEQLLQHPFYKEAKTIATYLSFPHEFQTARLIEEAQKDGKTILIPKTYPHGKMDLVLYEPEKLERNSFGLLEPQGKAIVFEPSQIDLIHVPGLAFNTSGYRIGYGGGYYDRYLEHFPGHTISTLYPCQIQDFHPDPHDIPVEEVLIYERNF
;
A
#
# COMPACT_ATOMS: atom_id res chain seq x y z
N MET A 1 17.28 6.73 13.93
CA MET A 1 17.14 7.48 12.67
C MET A 1 15.79 7.22 11.97
N LYS A 2 15.45 5.97 11.66
CA LYS A 2 14.17 5.64 11.04
C LYS A 2 12.95 6.01 11.90
N LYS A 3 13.04 5.86 13.21
CA LYS A 3 11.98 6.21 14.14
C LYS A 3 11.64 7.70 14.12
N SER A 4 12.66 8.56 14.08
CA SER A 4 12.49 10.03 13.97
C SER A 4 11.88 10.38 12.63
N LEU A 5 12.33 9.75 11.56
CA LEU A 5 11.83 9.98 10.21
C LEU A 5 10.34 9.58 10.10
N ARG A 6 9.95 8.45 10.66
CA ARG A 6 8.55 8.02 10.73
C ARG A 6 7.67 9.06 11.39
N LYS A 7 8.12 9.57 12.54
CA LYS A 7 7.39 10.61 13.29
C LYS A 7 7.22 11.88 12.47
N GLN A 8 8.29 12.34 11.83
CA GLN A 8 8.29 13.52 10.97
C GLN A 8 7.32 13.37 9.81
N ILE A 9 7.34 12.25 9.11
CA ILE A 9 6.45 12.00 7.98
C ILE A 9 4.99 11.92 8.42
N LEU A 10 4.71 11.24 9.52
CA LEU A 10 3.35 11.18 10.06
C LEU A 10 2.80 12.56 10.38
N GLN A 11 3.62 13.43 10.97
CA GLN A 11 3.22 14.81 11.24
C GLN A 11 2.93 15.57 9.95
N GLY A 12 3.79 15.41 8.94
CA GLY A 12 3.61 16.03 7.62
C GLY A 12 2.33 15.57 6.94
N LEU A 13 2.05 14.27 6.96
CA LEU A 13 0.84 13.70 6.38
C LEU A 13 -0.43 14.19 7.08
N LYS A 14 -0.40 14.27 8.41
CA LYS A 14 -1.53 14.75 9.20
C LYS A 14 -1.77 16.26 9.06
N SER A 15 -0.76 17.02 8.63
CA SER A 15 -0.87 18.46 8.42
C SER A 15 -1.42 18.85 7.05
N LEU A 16 -1.55 17.91 6.13
CA LEU A 16 -2.16 18.17 4.81
C LEU A 16 -3.63 18.53 4.98
N SER A 17 -4.08 19.55 4.24
CA SER A 17 -5.49 19.92 4.26
C SER A 17 -6.32 18.81 3.60
N LYS A 18 -7.60 18.76 3.97
CA LYS A 18 -8.53 17.78 3.41
C LYS A 18 -8.66 17.94 1.89
N GLU A 19 -8.67 19.17 1.41
CA GLU A 19 -8.78 19.48 -0.02
C GLU A 19 -7.53 19.10 -0.80
N GLU A 20 -6.34 19.43 -0.27
CA GLU A 20 -5.06 19.02 -0.88
C GLU A 20 -4.99 17.51 -0.99
N LYS A 21 -5.31 16.82 0.08
CA LYS A 21 -5.27 15.36 0.13
C LYS A 21 -6.25 14.74 -0.85
N GLN A 22 -7.47 15.28 -0.94
CA GLN A 22 -8.49 14.79 -1.88
C GLN A 22 -8.02 14.95 -3.33
N SER A 23 -7.44 16.10 -3.68
CA SER A 23 -6.90 16.35 -5.02
C SER A 23 -5.78 15.37 -5.38
N MET A 24 -4.86 15.13 -4.44
CA MET A 24 -3.76 14.18 -4.63
C MET A 24 -4.27 12.75 -4.76
N ASN A 25 -5.22 12.36 -3.92
CA ASN A 25 -5.83 11.02 -3.99
C ASN A 25 -6.51 10.77 -5.33
N ASP A 26 -7.27 11.74 -5.81
CA ASP A 26 -7.99 11.61 -7.09
C ASP A 26 -7.01 11.46 -8.25
N TRP A 27 -5.98 12.30 -8.29
CA TRP A 27 -4.97 12.25 -9.33
C TRP A 27 -4.20 10.93 -9.31
N LEU A 28 -3.73 10.51 -8.13
CA LEU A 28 -2.97 9.26 -7.97
C LEU A 28 -3.83 8.04 -8.33
N THR A 29 -5.09 8.03 -7.93
CA THR A 29 -6.01 6.95 -8.28
C THR A 29 -6.18 6.85 -9.80
N GLU A 30 -6.38 7.97 -10.48
CA GLU A 30 -6.48 7.99 -11.94
C GLU A 30 -5.21 7.47 -12.62
N GLN A 31 -4.04 7.88 -12.13
CA GLN A 31 -2.76 7.41 -12.66
C GLN A 31 -2.59 5.90 -12.47
N LEU A 32 -2.96 5.39 -11.30
CA LEU A 32 -2.89 3.96 -11.02
C LEU A 32 -3.84 3.16 -11.92
N LEU A 33 -5.07 3.62 -12.09
CA LEU A 33 -6.07 2.96 -12.95
C LEU A 33 -5.64 2.92 -14.43
N GLN A 34 -4.80 3.85 -14.85
CA GLN A 34 -4.28 3.90 -16.23
C GLN A 34 -2.95 3.18 -16.39
N HIS A 35 -2.30 2.77 -15.30
CA HIS A 35 -1.01 2.11 -15.35
C HIS A 35 -1.12 0.71 -15.96
N PRO A 36 -0.16 0.30 -16.82
CA PRO A 36 -0.19 -1.04 -17.42
C PRO A 36 -0.26 -2.18 -16.39
N PHE A 37 0.43 -2.05 -15.26
CA PHE A 37 0.39 -3.08 -14.21
C PHE A 37 -1.03 -3.29 -13.68
N TYR A 38 -1.78 -2.20 -13.50
CA TYR A 38 -3.17 -2.29 -13.09
C TYR A 38 -4.04 -2.90 -14.19
N LYS A 39 -3.90 -2.40 -15.41
CA LYS A 39 -4.75 -2.84 -16.53
C LYS A 39 -4.63 -4.32 -16.82
N GLU A 40 -3.42 -4.85 -16.75
CA GLU A 40 -3.13 -6.26 -17.05
C GLU A 40 -3.44 -7.20 -15.87
N ALA A 41 -3.45 -6.69 -14.65
CA ALA A 41 -3.67 -7.50 -13.46
C ALA A 41 -5.10 -7.99 -13.35
N LYS A 42 -5.27 -9.25 -13.01
CA LYS A 42 -6.58 -9.85 -12.67
C LYS A 42 -6.78 -9.88 -11.16
N THR A 43 -5.72 -10.12 -10.42
CA THR A 43 -5.71 -10.20 -8.95
C THR A 43 -4.76 -9.16 -8.39
N ILE A 44 -5.30 -8.25 -7.59
CA ILE A 44 -4.58 -7.11 -7.02
C ILE A 44 -4.71 -7.14 -5.51
N ALA A 45 -3.58 -7.01 -4.82
CA ALA A 45 -3.56 -6.79 -3.39
C ALA A 45 -3.37 -5.30 -3.11
N THR A 46 -4.15 -4.77 -2.19
CA THR A 46 -4.01 -3.41 -1.69
C THR A 46 -4.23 -3.43 -0.17
N TYR A 47 -4.29 -2.28 0.44
CA TYR A 47 -4.46 -2.15 1.88
C TYR A 47 -5.70 -1.31 2.20
N LEU A 48 -6.24 -1.52 3.40
CA LEU A 48 -7.32 -0.68 3.92
C LEU A 48 -6.66 0.51 4.60
N SER A 49 -6.78 1.68 4.00
CA SER A 49 -5.99 2.85 4.37
C SER A 49 -6.42 3.48 5.69
N PHE A 50 -5.43 3.92 6.46
CA PHE A 50 -5.64 4.84 7.58
C PHE A 50 -5.95 6.25 7.04
N PRO A 51 -6.56 7.13 7.86
CA PRO A 51 -6.88 8.50 7.42
C PRO A 51 -5.69 9.32 6.92
N HIS A 52 -4.48 9.06 7.41
CA HIS A 52 -3.27 9.80 6.98
C HIS A 52 -2.66 9.25 5.69
N GLU A 53 -3.05 8.05 5.26
CA GLU A 53 -2.50 7.40 4.07
C GLU A 53 -3.23 7.81 2.80
N PHE A 54 -2.63 7.46 1.64
CA PHE A 54 -3.36 7.45 0.37
C PHE A 54 -4.64 6.63 0.54
N GLN A 55 -5.78 7.18 0.13
CA GLN A 55 -7.07 6.53 0.34
C GLN A 55 -7.36 5.50 -0.74
N THR A 56 -7.47 4.24 -0.34
CA THR A 56 -7.63 3.11 -1.25
C THR A 56 -9.07 2.74 -1.58
N ALA A 57 -10.06 3.37 -0.91
CA ALA A 57 -11.47 3.01 -1.07
C ALA A 57 -11.94 3.11 -2.53
N ARG A 58 -11.60 4.18 -3.23
CA ARG A 58 -11.99 4.36 -4.63
C ARG A 58 -11.28 3.36 -5.55
N LEU A 59 -10.01 3.07 -5.28
CA LEU A 59 -9.27 2.05 -6.03
C LEU A 59 -9.96 0.69 -5.93
N ILE A 60 -10.33 0.29 -4.71
CA ILE A 60 -11.02 -0.99 -4.47
C ILE A 60 -12.36 -1.02 -5.23
N GLU A 61 -13.14 0.04 -5.13
CA GLU A 61 -14.43 0.15 -5.81
C GLU A 61 -14.28 0.04 -7.34
N GLU A 62 -13.35 0.80 -7.92
CA GLU A 62 -13.10 0.77 -9.37
C GLU A 62 -12.58 -0.59 -9.84
N ALA A 63 -11.68 -1.19 -9.07
CA ALA A 63 -11.15 -2.53 -9.40
C ALA A 63 -12.25 -3.60 -9.36
N GLN A 64 -13.18 -3.50 -8.43
CA GLN A 64 -14.35 -4.39 -8.39
C GLN A 64 -15.25 -4.20 -9.60
N LYS A 65 -15.48 -2.96 -10.02
CA LYS A 65 -16.25 -2.65 -11.25
C LYS A 65 -15.56 -3.23 -12.49
N ASP A 66 -14.23 -3.22 -12.51
CA ASP A 66 -13.44 -3.79 -13.61
C ASP A 66 -13.38 -5.32 -13.58
N GLY A 67 -14.04 -5.96 -12.62
CA GLY A 67 -14.07 -7.41 -12.50
C GLY A 67 -12.81 -8.03 -11.92
N LYS A 68 -11.96 -7.25 -11.27
CA LYS A 68 -10.73 -7.75 -10.68
C LYS A 68 -10.97 -8.35 -9.30
N THR A 69 -10.11 -9.30 -8.92
CA THR A 69 -10.11 -9.87 -7.58
C THR A 69 -9.25 -9.00 -6.67
N ILE A 70 -9.79 -8.60 -5.52
CA ILE A 70 -9.11 -7.75 -4.56
C ILE A 70 -8.69 -8.56 -3.34
N LEU A 71 -7.42 -8.40 -2.96
CA LEU A 71 -6.86 -9.00 -1.75
C LEU A 71 -6.44 -7.90 -0.79
N ILE A 72 -6.47 -8.23 0.49
CA ILE A 72 -6.02 -7.34 1.58
C ILE A 72 -5.11 -8.11 2.53
N PRO A 73 -4.26 -7.42 3.30
CA PRO A 73 -3.36 -8.10 4.22
C PRO A 73 -4.07 -8.63 5.45
N LYS A 74 -3.63 -9.79 5.88
CA LYS A 74 -3.92 -10.35 7.21
C LYS A 74 -2.58 -10.60 7.88
N THR A 75 -2.36 -9.96 9.04
CA THR A 75 -1.08 -9.99 9.73
C THR A 75 -1.09 -10.96 10.90
N TYR A 76 0.09 -11.51 11.16
CA TYR A 76 0.34 -12.48 12.24
C TYR A 76 1.57 -12.05 13.03
N PRO A 77 1.82 -12.61 14.21
CA PRO A 77 3.03 -12.33 14.96
C PRO A 77 4.32 -12.60 14.16
N HIS A 78 5.40 -11.93 14.54
CA HIS A 78 6.74 -12.08 13.97
C HIS A 78 6.86 -11.64 12.51
N GLY A 79 6.06 -10.64 12.11
CA GLY A 79 6.15 -10.05 10.77
C GLY A 79 5.59 -10.90 9.64
N LYS A 80 4.86 -11.95 9.98
CA LYS A 80 4.22 -12.82 9.00
C LYS A 80 2.93 -12.19 8.48
N MET A 81 2.69 -12.31 7.17
CA MET A 81 1.51 -11.74 6.52
C MET A 81 1.01 -12.67 5.42
N ASP A 82 -0.30 -12.81 5.33
CA ASP A 82 -0.98 -13.40 4.18
C ASP A 82 -1.74 -12.31 3.43
N LEU A 83 -1.96 -12.51 2.14
CA LEU A 83 -2.87 -11.70 1.34
C LEU A 83 -4.11 -12.53 1.08
N VAL A 84 -5.26 -12.02 1.50
CA VAL A 84 -6.52 -12.76 1.57
C VAL A 84 -7.63 -12.03 0.82
N LEU A 85 -8.63 -12.78 0.35
CA LEU A 85 -9.74 -12.22 -0.38
C LEU A 85 -10.44 -11.13 0.43
N TYR A 86 -10.70 -9.99 -0.21
CA TYR A 86 -11.43 -8.88 0.39
C TYR A 86 -12.90 -9.25 0.54
N GLU A 87 -13.34 -9.42 1.78
CA GLU A 87 -14.72 -9.74 2.15
C GLU A 87 -15.15 -8.74 3.22
N PRO A 88 -15.75 -7.58 2.84
CA PRO A 88 -16.05 -6.49 3.78
C PRO A 88 -16.88 -6.92 4.99
N GLU A 89 -17.78 -7.87 4.81
CA GLU A 89 -18.66 -8.38 5.87
C GLU A 89 -17.93 -9.13 6.98
N LYS A 90 -16.69 -9.55 6.73
CA LYS A 90 -15.87 -10.29 7.68
C LYS A 90 -14.82 -9.44 8.38
N LEU A 91 -14.82 -8.11 8.15
CA LEU A 91 -13.80 -7.22 8.70
C LEU A 91 -14.11 -6.85 10.15
N GLU A 92 -13.10 -6.95 11.01
CA GLU A 92 -13.13 -6.46 12.38
C GLU A 92 -11.84 -5.71 12.70
N ARG A 93 -11.90 -4.77 13.65
CA ARG A 93 -10.71 -4.06 14.11
C ARG A 93 -9.93 -4.93 15.07
N ASN A 94 -8.61 -5.05 14.81
CA ASN A 94 -7.70 -5.73 15.73
C ASN A 94 -7.30 -4.80 16.89
N SER A 95 -6.40 -5.26 17.77
CA SER A 95 -5.91 -4.49 18.91
C SER A 95 -5.16 -3.21 18.53
N PHE A 96 -4.69 -3.09 17.28
CA PHE A 96 -4.00 -1.91 16.77
C PHE A 96 -4.94 -0.97 15.99
N GLY A 97 -6.23 -1.26 15.95
CA GLY A 97 -7.20 -0.47 15.20
C GLY A 97 -7.24 -0.75 13.70
N LEU A 98 -6.51 -1.75 13.23
CA LEU A 98 -6.53 -2.19 11.84
C LEU A 98 -7.76 -3.04 11.55
N LEU A 99 -8.40 -2.78 10.41
CA LEU A 99 -9.44 -3.67 9.90
C LEU A 99 -8.78 -4.90 9.28
N GLU A 100 -9.12 -6.07 9.79
CA GLU A 100 -8.63 -7.35 9.29
C GLU A 100 -9.76 -8.36 9.15
N PRO A 101 -9.66 -9.31 8.19
CA PRO A 101 -10.63 -10.38 8.07
C PRO A 101 -10.61 -11.27 9.31
N GLN A 102 -11.80 -11.60 9.80
CA GLN A 102 -11.97 -12.54 10.91
C GLN A 102 -12.44 -13.90 10.41
N GLY A 103 -12.12 -14.94 11.18
CA GLY A 103 -12.48 -16.30 10.83
C GLY A 103 -11.63 -16.87 9.68
N LYS A 104 -12.21 -17.77 8.92
CA LYS A 104 -11.54 -18.39 7.77
C LYS A 104 -11.47 -17.41 6.61
N ALA A 105 -10.29 -16.86 6.37
CA ALA A 105 -10.02 -16.03 5.21
C ALA A 105 -9.51 -16.90 4.05
N ILE A 106 -9.83 -16.50 2.83
CA ILE A 106 -9.34 -17.20 1.63
C ILE A 106 -7.97 -16.63 1.28
N VAL A 107 -6.93 -17.42 1.51
CA VAL A 107 -5.54 -17.03 1.29
C VAL A 107 -5.14 -17.30 -0.16
N PHE A 108 -4.51 -16.31 -0.80
CA PHE A 108 -3.94 -16.47 -2.13
C PHE A 108 -2.43 -16.67 -2.01
N GLU A 109 -1.91 -17.60 -2.80
CA GLU A 109 -0.45 -17.79 -2.89
C GLU A 109 0.20 -16.65 -3.66
N PRO A 110 1.46 -16.30 -3.37
CA PRO A 110 2.15 -15.23 -4.11
C PRO A 110 2.12 -15.37 -5.63
N SER A 111 2.19 -16.60 -6.14
CA SER A 111 2.12 -16.88 -7.58
C SER A 111 0.76 -16.59 -8.22
N GLN A 112 -0.28 -16.43 -7.42
CA GLN A 112 -1.64 -16.14 -7.87
C GLN A 112 -1.95 -14.65 -7.91
N ILE A 113 -1.01 -13.81 -7.48
CA ILE A 113 -1.20 -12.36 -7.34
C ILE A 113 -0.41 -11.65 -8.43
N ASP A 114 -1.08 -10.81 -9.21
CA ASP A 114 -0.47 -10.10 -10.34
C ASP A 114 0.18 -8.79 -9.94
N LEU A 115 -0.42 -8.09 -8.98
CA LEU A 115 0.02 -6.76 -8.57
C LEU A 115 -0.21 -6.57 -7.08
N ILE A 116 0.81 -6.04 -6.39
CA ILE A 116 0.66 -5.56 -5.01
C ILE A 116 0.84 -4.04 -4.99
N HIS A 117 -0.18 -3.34 -4.51
CA HIS A 117 -0.14 -1.93 -4.18
C HIS A 117 0.39 -1.79 -2.76
N VAL A 118 1.63 -1.33 -2.61
CA VAL A 118 2.41 -1.40 -1.38
C VAL A 118 2.30 -0.10 -0.59
N PRO A 119 1.88 -0.14 0.69
CA PRO A 119 1.88 1.05 1.54
C PRO A 119 3.27 1.37 2.08
N GLY A 120 3.45 2.58 2.58
CA GLY A 120 4.66 2.99 3.26
C GLY A 120 4.55 4.43 3.74
N LEU A 121 5.40 4.80 4.69
CA LEU A 121 5.46 6.16 5.22
C LEU A 121 6.40 7.04 4.41
N ALA A 122 7.59 6.54 4.11
CA ALA A 122 8.59 7.27 3.35
C ALA A 122 9.20 6.37 2.27
N PHE A 123 9.58 6.98 1.16
CA PHE A 123 10.21 6.28 0.03
C PHE A 123 11.42 7.08 -0.43
N ASN A 124 12.48 6.39 -0.86
CA ASN A 124 13.58 7.04 -1.55
C ASN A 124 13.41 6.95 -3.07
N THR A 125 14.29 7.59 -3.81
CA THR A 125 14.20 7.65 -5.28
C THR A 125 14.44 6.30 -5.97
N SER A 126 14.94 5.30 -5.23
CA SER A 126 15.16 3.95 -5.75
C SER A 126 14.01 2.99 -5.43
N GLY A 127 12.92 3.48 -4.85
CA GLY A 127 11.74 2.66 -4.54
C GLY A 127 11.80 1.92 -3.21
N TYR A 128 12.88 2.09 -2.42
CA TYR A 128 12.93 1.54 -1.07
C TYR A 128 12.03 2.34 -0.14
N ARG A 129 11.49 1.68 0.86
CA ARG A 129 10.48 2.28 1.71
C ARG A 129 10.74 2.07 3.20
N ILE A 130 10.25 3.02 3.98
CA ILE A 130 10.13 2.92 5.42
C ILE A 130 8.64 2.74 5.74
N GLY A 131 8.30 1.60 6.34
CA GLY A 131 6.94 1.32 6.79
C GLY A 131 6.79 1.61 8.27
N TYR A 132 5.89 0.88 8.92
CA TYR A 132 5.56 1.08 10.34
C TYR A 132 6.47 0.29 11.31
N GLY A 133 7.45 -0.45 10.78
CA GLY A 133 8.47 -1.12 11.59
C GLY A 133 8.30 -2.63 11.75
N GLY A 134 7.17 -3.20 11.28
CA GLY A 134 6.90 -4.63 11.41
C GLY A 134 7.61 -5.55 10.40
N GLY A 135 8.09 -4.99 9.29
CA GLY A 135 8.80 -5.74 8.26
C GLY A 135 7.90 -6.67 7.42
N TYR A 136 6.58 -6.50 7.49
CA TYR A 136 5.62 -7.40 6.82
C TYR A 136 5.80 -7.44 5.31
N TYR A 137 5.90 -6.27 4.67
CA TYR A 137 6.00 -6.20 3.21
C TYR A 137 7.38 -6.60 2.71
N ASP A 138 8.47 -6.24 3.40
CA ASP A 138 9.81 -6.66 3.01
C ASP A 138 9.95 -8.19 3.02
N ARG A 139 9.40 -8.83 4.05
CA ARG A 139 9.39 -10.30 4.11
C ARG A 139 8.53 -10.92 3.02
N TYR A 140 7.34 -10.37 2.80
CA TYR A 140 6.42 -10.90 1.79
C TYR A 140 6.98 -10.74 0.38
N LEU A 141 7.56 -9.57 0.08
CA LEU A 141 8.06 -9.24 -1.24
C LEU A 141 9.35 -9.98 -1.63
N GLU A 142 10.08 -10.53 -0.67
CA GLU A 142 11.33 -11.24 -0.92
C GLU A 142 11.19 -12.32 -1.99
N HIS A 143 10.07 -13.02 -2.01
CA HIS A 143 9.81 -14.11 -2.96
C HIS A 143 8.57 -13.86 -3.83
N PHE A 144 8.14 -12.62 -3.93
CA PHE A 144 6.96 -12.28 -4.73
C PHE A 144 7.33 -12.14 -6.21
N PRO A 145 6.71 -12.94 -7.11
CA PRO A 145 7.08 -12.94 -8.54
C PRO A 145 6.35 -11.90 -9.39
N GLY A 146 5.32 -11.24 -8.87
CA GLY A 146 4.50 -10.29 -9.62
C GLY A 146 5.03 -8.87 -9.58
N HIS A 147 4.19 -7.92 -9.97
CA HIS A 147 4.53 -6.50 -9.99
C HIS A 147 4.18 -5.81 -8.68
N THR A 148 4.92 -4.76 -8.36
CA THR A 148 4.68 -3.91 -7.19
C THR A 148 4.61 -2.45 -7.59
N ILE A 149 3.70 -1.71 -6.96
CA ILE A 149 3.48 -0.30 -7.22
C ILE A 149 3.08 0.42 -5.94
N SER A 150 3.49 1.67 -5.79
CA SER A 150 3.09 2.52 -4.66
C SER A 150 2.64 3.88 -5.15
N THR A 151 1.80 4.53 -4.36
CA THR A 151 1.28 5.87 -4.62
C THR A 151 1.70 6.79 -3.49
N LEU A 152 2.31 7.93 -3.82
CA LEU A 152 2.94 8.80 -2.84
C LEU A 152 2.48 10.25 -2.97
N TYR A 153 2.35 10.89 -1.82
CA TYR A 153 2.35 12.35 -1.74
C TYR A 153 3.81 12.84 -1.77
N PRO A 154 4.07 14.05 -2.29
CA PRO A 154 5.46 14.56 -2.38
C PRO A 154 6.23 14.56 -1.06
N CYS A 155 5.57 14.81 0.06
CA CYS A 155 6.22 14.82 1.38
C CYS A 155 6.75 13.45 1.83
N GLN A 156 6.34 12.37 1.17
CA GLN A 156 6.80 11.02 1.49
C GLN A 156 8.13 10.66 0.83
N ILE A 157 8.61 11.47 -0.11
CA ILE A 157 9.93 11.27 -0.71
C ILE A 157 10.99 11.80 0.25
N GLN A 158 11.88 10.93 0.68
CA GLN A 158 12.93 11.23 1.64
C GLN A 158 14.24 10.56 1.23
N ASP A 159 15.34 11.12 1.70
CA ASP A 159 16.67 10.54 1.47
C ASP A 159 17.02 9.66 2.67
N PHE A 160 17.24 8.38 2.43
CA PHE A 160 17.66 7.43 3.45
C PHE A 160 18.33 6.22 2.78
N HIS A 161 19.13 5.50 3.56
CA HIS A 161 19.75 4.25 3.10
C HIS A 161 18.89 3.06 3.49
N PRO A 162 18.60 2.15 2.54
CA PRO A 162 17.86 0.92 2.87
C PRO A 162 18.70 -0.03 3.72
N ASP A 163 18.03 -0.89 4.48
CA ASP A 163 18.67 -2.01 5.16
C ASP A 163 18.88 -3.17 4.17
N PRO A 164 19.81 -4.12 4.48
CA PRO A 164 20.13 -5.20 3.52
C PRO A 164 18.97 -6.08 3.10
N HIS A 165 17.92 -6.20 3.93
CA HIS A 165 16.75 -7.04 3.60
C HIS A 165 15.58 -6.24 3.01
N ASP A 166 15.74 -4.96 2.83
CA ASP A 166 14.67 -4.14 2.25
C ASP A 166 14.50 -4.47 0.78
N ILE A 167 13.26 -4.58 0.33
CA ILE A 167 12.92 -4.88 -1.06
C ILE A 167 12.29 -3.64 -1.68
N PRO A 168 12.85 -3.12 -2.79
CA PRO A 168 12.29 -1.92 -3.42
C PRO A 168 10.98 -2.23 -4.15
N VAL A 169 10.11 -1.23 -4.22
CA VAL A 169 8.92 -1.27 -5.05
C VAL A 169 9.32 -0.98 -6.49
N GLU A 170 8.76 -1.72 -7.44
CA GLU A 170 9.12 -1.65 -8.87
C GLU A 170 8.73 -0.30 -9.48
N GLU A 171 7.52 0.20 -9.20
CA GLU A 171 7.01 1.46 -9.70
C GLU A 171 6.49 2.33 -8.58
N VAL A 172 6.82 3.61 -8.60
CA VAL A 172 6.36 4.59 -7.63
C VAL A 172 5.69 5.74 -8.36
N LEU A 173 4.39 5.93 -8.08
CA LEU A 173 3.62 7.06 -8.62
C LEU A 173 3.63 8.18 -7.59
N ILE A 174 4.18 9.31 -7.97
CA ILE A 174 4.29 10.50 -7.11
C ILE A 174 3.37 11.57 -7.66
N TYR A 175 2.56 12.17 -6.79
CA TYR A 175 1.69 13.26 -7.20
C TYR A 175 2.49 14.40 -7.82
N GLU A 176 2.11 14.81 -9.02
CA GLU A 176 2.69 15.95 -9.71
C GLU A 176 1.64 17.04 -9.85
N ARG A 177 2.05 18.25 -9.48
CA ARG A 177 1.20 19.43 -9.64
C ARG A 177 1.33 19.91 -11.08
N ASN A 178 0.24 19.84 -11.81
CA ASN A 178 0.17 20.46 -13.12
C ASN A 178 -0.12 21.96 -12.94
N PHE A 179 0.78 22.78 -13.43
CA PHE A 179 0.60 24.22 -13.45
C PHE A 179 0.00 24.65 -14.79
#